data_0e22afa110545b8f27685338d913d11f
#
_entry.id   0e22afa110545b8f27685338d913d11f
#
_cell.length_a   1.000
_cell.length_b   1.000
_cell.length_c   1.000
_cell.angle_alpha   90.00
_cell.angle_beta   90.00
_cell.angle_gamma   90.00
#
_symmetry.space_group_name_H-M   'P 1'
#
loop_
_entity.id
_entity.type
_entity.pdbx_description
1 polymer ?
#
loop_
_entity_poly.entity_id
_entity_poly.type
_entity_poly.pdbx_seq_one_letter_code
_entity_poly.pdbx_strand_id
1 'polypeptide(L)'
;VNPAIDRIFTVDRLVFEDRAYILSATEAAGGRGVNAARVLTSFGAKAIAILPSGGEAGKTLEAKLRLDGFETVIVPVDSNVRTNLAITDRQGLSVKLNERGPALSKKDIDALAGAVENHLPSAGWLLLCGSLPPGVDGRFYAHLIESATRHGVQTLLDTDGDALLHGIEAGPTVVSPNQSEAERLLNRVLITRSHSIDAAKHILAMGAQSVVLSLGGRGAIAASAAGTIEVIPPRVEALCPIGAGDALAAAVAWALTRGKPFNEAVRWGVATGTATAKLPGINLANFAQAEEVFAETTVNAV
;
A
#
# COMPACT_ATOMS: atom_id res chain seq x y z
N VAL A 1 4.19 -5.97 7.84
CA VAL A 1 4.11 -7.22 8.63
C VAL A 1 4.38 -8.45 7.77
N ASN A 2 4.15 -8.40 6.47
CA ASN A 2 4.31 -9.53 5.55
C ASN A 2 5.14 -9.13 4.31
N PRO A 3 6.43 -8.82 4.50
CA PRO A 3 7.31 -8.44 3.39
C PRO A 3 7.48 -9.59 2.40
N ALA A 4 8.02 -9.28 1.22
CA ALA A 4 8.24 -10.27 0.16
C ALA A 4 9.52 -9.98 -0.61
N ILE A 5 10.03 -10.99 -1.31
CA ILE A 5 10.84 -10.80 -2.50
C ILE A 5 9.89 -10.77 -3.70
N ASP A 6 9.83 -9.65 -4.39
CA ASP A 6 9.03 -9.53 -5.61
C ASP A 6 9.91 -9.89 -6.82
N ARG A 7 9.52 -10.94 -7.55
CA ARG A 7 10.16 -11.39 -8.79
C ARG A 7 9.26 -11.10 -9.98
N ILE A 8 9.76 -10.34 -10.93
CA ILE A 8 9.04 -10.01 -12.16
C ILE A 8 9.74 -10.64 -13.34
N PHE A 9 8.97 -11.39 -14.11
CA PHE A 9 9.41 -12.01 -15.34
C PHE A 9 8.67 -11.39 -16.52
N THR A 10 9.41 -10.92 -17.51
CA THR A 10 8.84 -10.65 -18.83
C THR A 10 9.04 -11.89 -19.69
N VAL A 11 7.96 -12.38 -20.29
CA VAL A 11 7.99 -13.53 -21.19
C VAL A 11 7.63 -13.09 -22.62
N ASP A 12 7.95 -13.92 -23.58
CA ASP A 12 7.58 -13.69 -24.99
C ASP A 12 6.05 -13.66 -25.16
N ARG A 13 5.37 -14.66 -24.59
CA ARG A 13 3.92 -14.81 -24.59
C ARG A 13 3.47 -15.67 -23.42
N LEU A 14 2.40 -15.27 -22.75
CA LEU A 14 1.71 -16.12 -21.77
C LEU A 14 0.81 -17.11 -22.52
N VAL A 15 1.15 -18.40 -22.44
CA VAL A 15 0.40 -19.51 -23.06
C VAL A 15 0.10 -20.53 -21.97
N PHE A 16 -1.16 -20.91 -21.82
CA PHE A 16 -1.56 -22.00 -20.93
C PHE A 16 -1.31 -23.34 -21.64
N GLU A 17 -0.86 -24.32 -20.89
CA GLU A 17 -0.56 -25.69 -21.36
C GLU A 17 0.65 -25.81 -22.31
N ASP A 18 1.45 -24.74 -22.48
CA ASP A 18 2.67 -24.73 -23.27
C ASP A 18 3.77 -23.90 -22.57
N ARG A 19 4.93 -23.79 -23.20
CA ARG A 19 6.11 -23.10 -22.67
C ARG A 19 6.08 -21.63 -23.03
N ALA A 20 6.39 -20.79 -22.04
CA ALA A 20 6.77 -19.41 -22.26
C ALA A 20 8.27 -19.24 -21.96
N TYR A 21 8.95 -18.42 -22.73
CA TYR A 21 10.38 -18.16 -22.52
C TYR A 21 10.57 -16.83 -21.80
N ILE A 22 11.39 -16.86 -20.73
CA ILE A 22 11.74 -15.66 -19.96
C ILE A 22 12.70 -14.82 -20.81
N LEU A 23 12.30 -13.56 -21.07
CA LEU A 23 13.08 -12.57 -21.79
C LEU A 23 13.89 -11.69 -20.82
N SER A 24 13.32 -11.38 -19.67
CA SER A 24 13.99 -10.67 -18.58
C SER A 24 13.44 -11.08 -17.23
N ALA A 25 14.29 -10.98 -16.22
CA ALA A 25 13.92 -11.21 -14.83
C ALA A 25 14.45 -10.05 -13.96
N THR A 26 13.61 -9.52 -13.09
CA THR A 26 14.00 -8.53 -12.08
C THR A 26 13.55 -9.00 -10.72
N GLU A 27 14.31 -8.63 -9.69
CA GLU A 27 14.00 -8.97 -8.31
C GLU A 27 14.23 -7.78 -7.40
N ALA A 28 13.27 -7.48 -6.52
CA ALA A 28 13.35 -6.40 -5.57
C ALA A 28 12.80 -6.79 -4.20
N ALA A 29 13.18 -6.03 -3.18
CA ALA A 29 12.48 -6.04 -1.92
C ALA A 29 11.06 -5.52 -2.14
N GLY A 30 10.07 -6.24 -1.67
CA GLY A 30 8.66 -5.97 -1.91
C GLY A 30 7.82 -5.95 -0.63
N GLY A 31 6.55 -5.66 -0.83
CA GLY A 31 5.55 -5.47 0.21
C GLY A 31 5.08 -4.02 0.27
N ARG A 32 3.78 -3.83 0.53
CA ARG A 32 3.13 -2.50 0.48
C ARG A 32 3.86 -1.46 1.34
N GLY A 33 4.28 -1.82 2.57
CA GLY A 33 5.00 -0.91 3.46
C GLY A 33 6.40 -0.53 2.97
N VAL A 34 7.12 -1.46 2.33
CA VAL A 34 8.42 -1.20 1.70
C VAL A 34 8.26 -0.22 0.53
N ASN A 35 7.24 -0.44 -0.30
CA ASN A 35 6.94 0.46 -1.41
C ASN A 35 6.55 1.85 -0.92
N ALA A 36 5.73 1.95 0.13
CA ALA A 36 5.39 3.22 0.76
C ALA A 36 6.63 3.94 1.30
N ALA A 37 7.55 3.24 1.96
CA ALA A 37 8.79 3.82 2.47
C ALA A 37 9.68 4.37 1.35
N ARG A 38 9.78 3.67 0.20
CA ARG A 38 10.50 4.16 -0.99
C ARG A 38 9.92 5.47 -1.52
N VAL A 39 8.59 5.53 -1.68
CA VAL A 39 7.91 6.75 -2.16
C VAL A 39 8.15 7.89 -1.19
N LEU A 40 7.93 7.69 0.11
CA LEU A 40 8.16 8.70 1.14
C LEU A 40 9.60 9.23 1.09
N THR A 41 10.58 8.35 0.98
CA THR A 41 12.00 8.72 0.90
C THR A 41 12.30 9.50 -0.38
N SER A 42 11.78 9.08 -1.51
CA SER A 42 11.95 9.80 -2.78
C SER A 42 11.29 11.18 -2.78
N PHE A 43 10.29 11.40 -1.91
CA PHE A 43 9.62 12.68 -1.66
C PHE A 43 10.31 13.52 -0.56
N GLY A 44 11.48 13.10 -0.09
CA GLY A 44 12.27 13.80 0.91
C GLY A 44 11.72 13.70 2.34
N ALA A 45 10.88 12.70 2.62
CA ALA A 45 10.45 12.41 3.98
C ALA A 45 11.39 11.40 4.65
N LYS A 46 11.57 11.52 5.98
CA LYS A 46 12.23 10.49 6.77
C LYS A 46 11.25 9.33 6.99
N ALA A 47 11.60 8.14 6.50
CA ALA A 47 10.82 6.92 6.68
C ALA A 47 11.62 5.86 7.41
N ILE A 48 10.95 5.07 8.26
CA ILE A 48 11.50 3.90 8.93
C ILE A 48 10.61 2.72 8.58
N ALA A 49 11.16 1.69 7.95
CA ALA A 49 10.42 0.46 7.66
C ALA A 49 10.68 -0.57 8.76
N ILE A 50 9.63 -1.00 9.47
CA ILE A 50 9.69 -2.04 10.51
C ILE A 50 9.06 -3.31 9.94
N LEU A 51 9.83 -4.40 9.86
CA LEU A 51 9.38 -5.62 9.21
C LEU A 51 10.06 -6.88 9.77
N PRO A 52 9.37 -8.05 9.75
CA PRO A 52 10.01 -9.31 10.07
C PRO A 52 10.89 -9.77 8.92
N SER A 53 12.03 -10.38 9.23
CA SER A 53 12.91 -10.99 8.23
C SER A 53 13.58 -12.23 8.80
N GLY A 54 13.70 -13.26 7.95
CA GLY A 54 14.35 -14.52 8.32
C GLY A 54 14.61 -15.42 7.12
N GLY A 55 15.43 -16.44 7.35
CA GLY A 55 15.85 -17.39 6.33
C GLY A 55 16.76 -16.78 5.24
N GLU A 56 17.03 -17.53 4.19
CA GLU A 56 17.86 -17.06 3.07
C GLU A 56 17.15 -15.96 2.24
N ALA A 57 15.84 -16.06 2.07
CA ALA A 57 15.07 -15.01 1.42
C ALA A 57 15.09 -13.70 2.22
N GLY A 58 15.12 -13.78 3.57
CA GLY A 58 15.29 -12.61 4.43
C GLY A 58 16.63 -11.92 4.23
N LYS A 59 17.73 -12.67 4.14
CA LYS A 59 19.05 -12.09 3.84
C LYS A 59 19.06 -11.35 2.51
N THR A 60 18.40 -11.92 1.49
CA THR A 60 18.23 -11.29 0.18
C THR A 60 17.41 -10.00 0.29
N LEU A 61 16.29 -10.05 1.02
CA LEU A 61 15.44 -8.87 1.29
C LEU A 61 16.25 -7.75 1.94
N GLU A 62 16.97 -8.05 3.03
CA GLU A 62 17.78 -7.08 3.75
C GLU A 62 18.88 -6.46 2.90
N ALA A 63 19.55 -7.28 2.08
CA ALA A 63 20.58 -6.77 1.15
C ALA A 63 20.00 -5.76 0.16
N LYS A 64 18.77 -5.98 -0.33
CA LYS A 64 18.08 -5.05 -1.22
C LYS A 64 17.59 -3.80 -0.49
N LEU A 65 17.04 -3.92 0.71
CA LEU A 65 16.58 -2.80 1.53
C LEU A 65 17.70 -1.81 1.86
N ARG A 66 18.94 -2.29 2.04
CA ARG A 66 20.11 -1.41 2.27
C ARG A 66 20.39 -0.45 1.10
N LEU A 67 19.90 -0.76 -0.09
CA LEU A 67 20.06 0.08 -1.29
C LEU A 67 18.92 1.11 -1.44
N ASP A 68 17.85 0.98 -0.67
CA ASP A 68 16.64 1.79 -0.83
C ASP A 68 16.70 3.18 -0.14
N GLY A 69 17.73 3.43 0.70
CA GLY A 69 18.01 4.76 1.26
C GLY A 69 17.15 5.20 2.44
N PHE A 70 16.28 4.33 2.98
CA PHE A 70 15.54 4.56 4.21
C PHE A 70 16.02 3.66 5.37
N GLU A 71 15.74 4.08 6.58
CA GLU A 71 16.07 3.31 7.79
C GLU A 71 15.18 2.06 7.89
N THR A 72 15.78 0.94 8.26
CA THR A 72 15.08 -0.34 8.38
C THR A 72 15.31 -0.94 9.75
N VAL A 73 14.23 -1.30 10.43
CA VAL A 73 14.23 -2.06 11.69
C VAL A 73 13.79 -3.49 11.40
N ILE A 74 14.74 -4.41 11.47
CA ILE A 74 14.49 -5.83 11.23
C ILE A 74 14.11 -6.50 12.54
N VAL A 75 12.96 -7.17 12.56
CA VAL A 75 12.57 -8.11 13.61
C VAL A 75 12.93 -9.52 13.13
N PRO A 76 13.97 -10.16 13.70
CA PRO A 76 14.41 -11.46 13.24
C PRO A 76 13.38 -12.54 13.55
N VAL A 77 13.05 -13.37 12.55
CA VAL A 77 12.16 -14.53 12.66
C VAL A 77 12.82 -15.77 12.06
N ASP A 78 12.40 -16.95 12.47
CA ASP A 78 13.00 -18.21 11.99
C ASP A 78 12.52 -18.58 10.58
N SER A 79 11.36 -18.08 10.17
CA SER A 79 10.73 -18.43 8.90
C SER A 79 11.30 -17.62 7.72
N ASN A 80 11.30 -18.24 6.52
CA ASN A 80 11.66 -17.53 5.30
C ASN A 80 10.66 -16.42 4.95
N VAL A 81 11.17 -15.31 4.46
CA VAL A 81 10.36 -14.29 3.78
C VAL A 81 9.71 -14.92 2.53
N ARG A 82 8.46 -14.55 2.25
CA ARG A 82 7.71 -15.03 1.08
C ARG A 82 8.23 -14.45 -0.23
N THR A 83 7.88 -15.12 -1.33
CA THR A 83 8.12 -14.63 -2.69
C THR A 83 6.81 -14.34 -3.41
N ASN A 84 6.73 -13.22 -4.08
CA ASN A 84 5.66 -12.92 -5.02
C ASN A 84 6.22 -13.00 -6.45
N LEU A 85 5.44 -13.54 -7.36
CA LEU A 85 5.79 -13.64 -8.77
C LEU A 85 4.82 -12.78 -9.59
N ALA A 86 5.35 -11.95 -10.47
CA ALA A 86 4.58 -11.28 -11.51
C ALA A 86 5.17 -11.69 -12.87
N ILE A 87 4.33 -12.21 -13.75
CA ILE A 87 4.72 -12.63 -15.08
C ILE A 87 3.92 -11.79 -16.06
N THR A 88 4.60 -11.05 -16.94
CA THR A 88 3.96 -10.19 -17.93
C THR A 88 4.49 -10.53 -19.31
N ASP A 89 3.63 -10.66 -20.31
CA ASP A 89 4.04 -10.87 -21.69
C ASP A 89 4.17 -9.54 -22.46
N ARG A 90 4.66 -9.63 -23.70
CA ARG A 90 4.82 -8.47 -24.59
C ARG A 90 3.50 -7.80 -25.00
N GLN A 91 2.37 -8.47 -24.80
CA GLN A 91 1.03 -7.95 -25.11
C GLN A 91 0.39 -7.26 -23.90
N GLY A 92 1.08 -7.28 -22.73
CA GLY A 92 0.58 -6.68 -21.49
C GLY A 92 -0.30 -7.60 -20.65
N LEU A 93 -0.53 -8.86 -21.09
CA LEU A 93 -1.21 -9.84 -20.25
C LEU A 93 -0.31 -10.19 -19.06
N SER A 94 -0.86 -10.16 -17.85
CA SER A 94 -0.09 -10.43 -16.64
C SER A 94 -0.79 -11.37 -15.68
N VAL A 95 0.01 -12.21 -15.01
CA VAL A 95 -0.41 -13.09 -13.92
C VAL A 95 0.41 -12.75 -12.67
N LYS A 96 -0.26 -12.65 -11.53
CA LYS A 96 0.36 -12.45 -10.22
C LYS A 96 0.13 -13.66 -9.35
N LEU A 97 1.19 -14.22 -8.80
CA LEU A 97 1.18 -15.34 -7.87
C LEU A 97 1.82 -14.87 -6.57
N ASN A 98 1.02 -14.68 -5.54
CA ASN A 98 1.48 -14.19 -4.25
C ASN A 98 1.44 -15.32 -3.23
N GLU A 99 2.56 -15.61 -2.59
CA GLU A 99 2.57 -16.49 -1.42
C GLU A 99 1.87 -15.81 -0.25
N ARG A 100 1.19 -16.60 0.58
CA ARG A 100 0.52 -16.10 1.79
C ARG A 100 1.50 -15.57 2.84
N GLY A 101 2.74 -16.03 2.78
CA GLY A 101 3.77 -15.79 3.78
C GLY A 101 3.82 -16.87 4.85
N PRO A 102 4.88 -16.87 5.67
CA PRO A 102 5.05 -17.82 6.76
C PRO A 102 4.12 -17.52 7.92
N ALA A 103 3.77 -18.52 8.68
CA ALA A 103 3.14 -18.30 9.99
C ALA A 103 4.16 -17.68 10.95
N LEU A 104 3.76 -16.62 11.66
CA LEU A 104 4.55 -15.99 12.71
C LEU A 104 4.15 -16.58 14.08
N SER A 105 5.14 -16.81 14.94
CA SER A 105 4.90 -17.21 16.33
C SER A 105 4.38 -16.01 17.15
N LYS A 106 3.73 -16.31 18.30
CA LYS A 106 3.32 -15.23 19.22
C LYS A 106 4.50 -14.35 19.63
N LYS A 107 5.68 -14.93 19.86
CA LYS A 107 6.90 -14.20 20.19
C LYS A 107 7.30 -13.21 19.08
N ASP A 108 7.20 -13.64 17.81
CA ASP A 108 7.53 -12.79 16.66
C ASP A 108 6.54 -11.63 16.53
N ILE A 109 5.25 -11.91 16.75
CA ILE A 109 4.18 -10.92 16.71
C ILE A 109 4.36 -9.88 17.83
N ASP A 110 4.64 -10.32 19.07
CA ASP A 110 4.87 -9.45 20.21
C ASP A 110 6.16 -8.60 20.00
N ALA A 111 7.21 -9.18 19.43
CA ALA A 111 8.44 -8.45 19.09
C ALA A 111 8.20 -7.39 18.01
N LEU A 112 7.39 -7.72 17.00
CA LEU A 112 7.04 -6.77 15.94
C LEU A 112 6.20 -5.60 16.48
N ALA A 113 5.20 -5.89 17.32
CA ALA A 113 4.40 -4.86 17.99
C ALA A 113 5.27 -3.95 18.85
N GLY A 114 6.16 -4.52 19.69
CA GLY A 114 7.08 -3.77 20.53
C GLY A 114 8.06 -2.91 19.71
N ALA A 115 8.53 -3.41 18.56
CA ALA A 115 9.38 -2.62 17.67
C ALA A 115 8.64 -1.39 17.11
N VAL A 116 7.36 -1.52 16.75
CA VAL A 116 6.52 -0.38 16.34
C VAL A 116 6.32 0.58 17.50
N GLU A 117 5.88 0.09 18.66
CA GLU A 117 5.59 0.91 19.85
C GLU A 117 6.79 1.73 20.32
N ASN A 118 7.99 1.18 20.26
CA ASN A 118 9.23 1.88 20.61
C ASN A 118 9.51 3.09 19.69
N HIS A 119 8.94 3.14 18.50
CA HIS A 119 9.14 4.24 17.54
C HIS A 119 8.00 5.27 17.56
N LEU A 120 6.83 4.95 18.14
CA LEU A 120 5.69 5.86 18.19
C LEU A 120 6.01 7.23 18.81
N PRO A 121 6.77 7.35 19.93
CA PRO A 121 7.02 8.65 20.55
C PRO A 121 7.75 9.67 19.65
N SER A 122 8.45 9.19 18.60
CA SER A 122 9.17 10.05 17.64
C SER A 122 8.51 10.12 16.26
N ALA A 123 7.38 9.42 16.07
CA ALA A 123 6.70 9.34 14.78
C ALA A 123 5.57 10.37 14.69
N GLY A 124 5.42 11.02 13.54
CA GLY A 124 4.22 11.80 13.23
C GLY A 124 3.11 10.95 12.61
N TRP A 125 3.51 9.88 11.90
CA TRP A 125 2.61 8.97 11.21
C TRP A 125 3.03 7.52 11.37
N LEU A 126 2.05 6.62 11.48
CA LEU A 126 2.21 5.17 11.38
C LEU A 126 1.41 4.67 10.16
N LEU A 127 2.11 4.10 9.17
CA LEU A 127 1.51 3.47 8.00
C LEU A 127 1.46 1.95 8.23
N LEU A 128 0.26 1.40 8.30
CA LEU A 128 -0.03 -0.02 8.47
C LEU A 128 -0.41 -0.62 7.13
N CYS A 129 0.57 -1.22 6.45
CA CYS A 129 0.45 -1.59 5.06
C CYS A 129 0.61 -3.10 4.83
N GLY A 130 -0.22 -3.63 3.95
CA GLY A 130 -0.16 -5.00 3.45
C GLY A 130 -0.93 -6.01 4.29
N SER A 131 -1.06 -7.22 3.73
CA SER A 131 -1.77 -8.33 4.36
C SER A 131 -1.07 -8.83 5.63
N LEU A 132 -1.83 -9.38 6.54
CA LEU A 132 -1.28 -10.13 7.67
C LEU A 132 -0.89 -11.55 7.22
N PRO A 133 0.26 -12.08 7.67
CA PRO A 133 0.63 -13.45 7.40
C PRO A 133 -0.21 -14.43 8.25
N PRO A 134 -0.24 -15.73 7.90
CA PRO A 134 -0.91 -16.74 8.69
C PRO A 134 -0.50 -16.71 10.16
N GLY A 135 -1.46 -16.90 11.06
CA GLY A 135 -1.24 -16.93 12.53
C GLY A 135 -1.28 -15.55 13.20
N VAL A 136 -1.27 -14.47 12.45
CA VAL A 136 -1.49 -13.12 13.01
C VAL A 136 -2.98 -12.82 13.09
N ASP A 137 -3.42 -12.42 14.28
CA ASP A 137 -4.82 -12.05 14.54
C ASP A 137 -5.22 -10.85 13.66
N GLY A 138 -6.43 -10.90 13.08
CA GLY A 138 -6.99 -9.80 12.29
C GLY A 138 -7.07 -8.46 13.03
N ARG A 139 -7.07 -8.48 14.38
CA ARG A 139 -7.01 -7.27 15.21
C ARG A 139 -5.62 -6.67 15.41
N PHE A 140 -4.58 -7.28 14.85
CA PHE A 140 -3.20 -6.79 15.04
C PHE A 140 -3.03 -5.32 14.65
N TYR A 141 -3.53 -4.92 13.50
CA TYR A 141 -3.47 -3.51 13.08
C TYR A 141 -4.37 -2.61 13.92
N ALA A 142 -5.53 -3.09 14.37
CA ALA A 142 -6.39 -2.34 15.28
C ALA A 142 -5.66 -1.98 16.59
N HIS A 143 -4.97 -2.93 17.22
CA HIS A 143 -4.17 -2.68 18.42
C HIS A 143 -3.06 -1.64 18.19
N LEU A 144 -2.41 -1.67 17.01
CA LEU A 144 -1.38 -0.66 16.68
C LEU A 144 -1.98 0.72 16.40
N ILE A 145 -3.19 0.81 15.81
CA ILE A 145 -3.94 2.07 15.63
C ILE A 145 -4.29 2.65 17.00
N GLU A 146 -4.83 1.85 17.91
CA GLU A 146 -5.15 2.28 19.27
C GLU A 146 -3.89 2.76 20.03
N SER A 147 -2.77 2.04 19.87
CA SER A 147 -1.50 2.44 20.47
C SER A 147 -0.99 3.76 19.90
N ALA A 148 -1.00 3.93 18.58
CA ALA A 148 -0.62 5.17 17.90
C ALA A 148 -1.50 6.35 18.36
N THR A 149 -2.81 6.16 18.47
CA THR A 149 -3.76 7.17 18.94
C THR A 149 -3.43 7.64 20.35
N ARG A 150 -3.08 6.73 21.28
CA ARG A 150 -2.65 7.08 22.64
C ARG A 150 -1.38 7.94 22.66
N HIS A 151 -0.51 7.82 21.65
CA HIS A 151 0.71 8.62 21.48
C HIS A 151 0.49 9.89 20.63
N GLY A 152 -0.72 10.17 20.17
CA GLY A 152 -1.01 11.30 19.29
C GLY A 152 -0.48 11.15 17.88
N VAL A 153 -0.14 9.91 17.46
CA VAL A 153 0.40 9.59 16.13
C VAL A 153 -0.74 9.33 15.15
N GLN A 154 -0.69 9.99 14.00
CA GLN A 154 -1.67 9.78 12.93
C GLN A 154 -1.44 8.43 12.25
N THR A 155 -2.52 7.81 11.76
CA THR A 155 -2.44 6.46 11.18
C THR A 155 -3.01 6.41 9.77
N LEU A 156 -2.35 5.65 8.89
CA LEU A 156 -2.89 5.26 7.60
C LEU A 156 -2.94 3.73 7.51
N LEU A 157 -4.11 3.20 7.17
CA LEU A 157 -4.36 1.76 7.02
C LEU A 157 -4.57 1.41 5.54
N ASP A 158 -3.69 0.57 4.99
CA ASP A 158 -3.77 -0.01 3.64
C ASP A 158 -3.59 -1.52 3.70
N THR A 159 -4.67 -2.24 3.92
CA THR A 159 -4.70 -3.70 4.11
C THR A 159 -5.98 -4.30 3.55
N ASP A 160 -6.17 -5.60 3.76
CA ASP A 160 -7.33 -6.34 3.26
C ASP A 160 -7.91 -7.29 4.34
N GLY A 161 -9.06 -7.91 4.02
CA GLY A 161 -9.70 -8.94 4.86
C GLY A 161 -10.10 -8.44 6.25
N ASP A 162 -9.99 -9.32 7.24
CA ASP A 162 -10.37 -9.03 8.64
C ASP A 162 -9.52 -7.91 9.25
N ALA A 163 -8.27 -7.78 8.81
CA ALA A 163 -7.40 -6.71 9.25
C ALA A 163 -7.90 -5.32 8.80
N LEU A 164 -8.52 -5.24 7.63
CA LEU A 164 -9.16 -4.01 7.15
C LEU A 164 -10.40 -3.69 7.99
N LEU A 165 -11.27 -4.67 8.22
CA LEU A 165 -12.49 -4.50 9.01
C LEU A 165 -12.19 -3.99 10.42
N HIS A 166 -11.40 -4.76 11.18
CA HIS A 166 -11.06 -4.39 12.56
C HIS A 166 -10.22 -3.13 12.67
N GLY A 167 -9.35 -2.90 11.66
CA GLY A 167 -8.55 -1.67 11.61
C GLY A 167 -9.39 -0.42 11.39
N ILE A 168 -10.47 -0.48 10.58
CA ILE A 168 -11.43 0.62 10.41
C ILE A 168 -12.17 0.92 11.71
N GLU A 169 -12.64 -0.11 12.41
CA GLU A 169 -13.32 0.01 13.71
C GLU A 169 -12.45 0.69 14.78
N ALA A 170 -11.13 0.56 14.69
CA ALA A 170 -10.18 1.22 15.59
C ALA A 170 -9.97 2.72 15.30
N GLY A 171 -10.61 3.30 14.30
CA GLY A 171 -10.63 4.73 14.03
C GLY A 171 -9.34 5.31 13.42
N PRO A 172 -8.77 4.73 12.34
CA PRO A 172 -7.57 5.25 11.71
C PRO A 172 -7.82 6.64 11.13
N THR A 173 -6.78 7.47 11.07
CA THR A 173 -6.87 8.82 10.46
C THR A 173 -7.24 8.72 8.99
N VAL A 174 -6.63 7.78 8.26
CA VAL A 174 -6.94 7.49 6.86
C VAL A 174 -7.03 5.98 6.65
N VAL A 175 -8.04 5.52 5.94
CA VAL A 175 -8.08 4.16 5.38
C VAL A 175 -8.07 4.25 3.86
N SER A 176 -7.26 3.39 3.21
CA SER A 176 -7.05 3.46 1.75
C SER A 176 -7.37 2.14 1.05
N PRO A 177 -8.62 1.65 1.05
CA PRO A 177 -9.00 0.45 0.32
C PRO A 177 -9.04 0.70 -1.19
N ASN A 178 -8.77 -0.35 -1.97
CA ASN A 178 -9.12 -0.36 -3.38
C ASN A 178 -10.56 -0.86 -3.59
N GLN A 179 -11.08 -0.74 -4.83
CA GLN A 179 -12.44 -1.15 -5.15
C GLN A 179 -12.74 -2.59 -4.72
N SER A 180 -11.86 -3.55 -5.03
CA SER A 180 -12.09 -4.97 -4.72
C SER A 180 -12.04 -5.25 -3.21
N GLU A 181 -11.23 -4.53 -2.45
CA GLU A 181 -11.19 -4.61 -0.99
C GLU A 181 -12.48 -4.05 -0.38
N ALA A 182 -12.96 -2.90 -0.87
CA ALA A 182 -14.23 -2.32 -0.46
C ALA A 182 -15.43 -3.21 -0.82
N GLU A 183 -15.44 -3.82 -2.01
CA GLU A 183 -16.49 -4.76 -2.43
C GLU A 183 -16.56 -5.98 -1.50
N ARG A 184 -15.41 -6.55 -1.13
CA ARG A 184 -15.35 -7.66 -0.16
C ARG A 184 -15.77 -7.22 1.24
N LEU A 185 -15.28 -6.08 1.71
CA LEU A 185 -15.61 -5.53 3.03
C LEU A 185 -17.11 -5.29 3.19
N LEU A 186 -17.75 -4.73 2.17
CA LEU A 186 -19.17 -4.36 2.20
C LEU A 186 -20.10 -5.46 1.64
N ASN A 187 -19.52 -6.58 1.18
CA ASN A 187 -20.23 -7.64 0.47
C ASN A 187 -21.17 -7.09 -0.65
N ARG A 188 -20.66 -6.13 -1.42
CA ARG A 188 -21.42 -5.41 -2.45
C ARG A 188 -20.52 -5.03 -3.62
N VAL A 189 -20.98 -5.29 -4.86
CA VAL A 189 -20.28 -4.89 -6.08
C VAL A 189 -20.45 -3.39 -6.36
N LEU A 190 -19.36 -2.71 -6.73
CA LEU A 190 -19.32 -1.27 -6.98
C LEU A 190 -19.29 -0.98 -8.50
N ILE A 191 -20.44 -1.08 -9.17
CA ILE A 191 -20.55 -0.95 -10.64
C ILE A 191 -20.55 0.51 -11.07
N THR A 192 -21.23 1.38 -10.32
CA THR A 192 -21.45 2.78 -10.69
C THR A 192 -20.63 3.74 -9.82
N ARG A 193 -20.46 4.98 -10.30
CA ARG A 193 -19.89 6.07 -9.52
C ARG A 193 -20.63 6.28 -8.19
N SER A 194 -21.97 6.26 -8.21
CA SER A 194 -22.77 6.39 -7.00
C SER A 194 -22.49 5.28 -6.00
N HIS A 195 -22.34 4.02 -6.45
CA HIS A 195 -21.98 2.91 -5.56
C HIS A 195 -20.63 3.14 -4.88
N SER A 196 -19.63 3.72 -5.57
CA SER A 196 -18.33 4.03 -4.98
C SER A 196 -18.41 5.17 -3.97
N ILE A 197 -19.26 6.19 -4.22
CA ILE A 197 -19.52 7.28 -3.26
C ILE A 197 -20.21 6.74 -2.00
N ASP A 198 -21.25 5.92 -2.17
CA ASP A 198 -21.96 5.30 -1.05
C ASP A 198 -21.04 4.38 -0.24
N ALA A 199 -20.16 3.62 -0.91
CA ALA A 199 -19.19 2.77 -0.27
C ALA A 199 -18.18 3.57 0.58
N ALA A 200 -17.62 4.65 0.05
CA ALA A 200 -16.70 5.50 0.79
C ALA A 200 -17.37 6.11 2.04
N LYS A 201 -18.62 6.58 1.92
CA LYS A 201 -19.42 7.09 3.06
C LYS A 201 -19.72 6.00 4.08
N HIS A 202 -20.03 4.79 3.63
CA HIS A 202 -20.31 3.66 4.53
C HIS A 202 -19.04 3.28 5.31
N ILE A 203 -17.89 3.15 4.65
CA ILE A 203 -16.61 2.85 5.30
C ILE A 203 -16.23 3.96 6.30
N LEU A 204 -16.49 5.23 5.98
CA LEU A 204 -16.31 6.34 6.91
C LEU A 204 -17.18 6.15 8.17
N ALA A 205 -18.44 5.77 7.99
CA ALA A 205 -19.38 5.55 9.10
C ALA A 205 -19.02 4.31 9.97
N MET A 206 -18.19 3.39 9.46
CA MET A 206 -17.70 2.25 10.23
C MET A 206 -16.62 2.63 11.25
N GLY A 207 -16.03 3.84 11.19
CA GLY A 207 -15.11 4.31 12.22
C GLY A 207 -13.90 5.10 11.75
N ALA A 208 -13.47 4.97 10.49
CA ALA A 208 -12.34 5.74 9.98
C ALA A 208 -12.62 7.25 9.99
N GLN A 209 -11.58 8.08 10.22
CA GLN A 209 -11.74 9.54 10.18
C GLN A 209 -11.78 10.07 8.74
N SER A 210 -11.11 9.38 7.81
CA SER A 210 -11.13 9.68 6.38
C SER A 210 -10.94 8.41 5.56
N VAL A 211 -11.53 8.38 4.37
CA VAL A 211 -11.48 7.24 3.43
C VAL A 211 -10.94 7.71 2.10
N VAL A 212 -10.05 6.96 1.50
CA VAL A 212 -9.57 7.14 0.13
C VAL A 212 -9.80 5.83 -0.64
N LEU A 213 -10.95 5.70 -1.28
CA LEU A 213 -11.32 4.53 -2.08
C LEU A 213 -10.72 4.63 -3.47
N SER A 214 -9.67 3.89 -3.75
CA SER A 214 -9.00 3.89 -5.05
C SER A 214 -9.75 3.06 -6.10
N LEU A 215 -9.88 3.60 -7.32
CA LEU A 215 -10.67 3.05 -8.44
C LEU A 215 -9.79 2.76 -9.66
N GLY A 216 -8.50 2.53 -9.46
CA GLY A 216 -7.52 2.33 -10.54
C GLY A 216 -7.41 3.55 -11.45
N GLY A 217 -7.42 3.36 -12.76
CA GLY A 217 -7.31 4.46 -13.75
C GLY A 217 -8.45 5.48 -13.71
N ARG A 218 -9.52 5.23 -12.94
CA ARG A 218 -10.60 6.20 -12.70
C ARG A 218 -10.30 7.17 -11.55
N GLY A 219 -9.18 7.02 -10.86
CA GLY A 219 -8.81 7.87 -9.74
C GLY A 219 -9.30 7.36 -8.39
N ALA A 220 -9.89 8.23 -7.57
CA ALA A 220 -10.38 7.88 -6.24
C ALA A 220 -11.63 8.67 -5.84
N ILE A 221 -12.47 8.04 -5.01
CA ILE A 221 -13.48 8.71 -4.20
C ILE A 221 -12.91 8.85 -2.78
N ALA A 222 -12.96 10.05 -2.23
CA ALA A 222 -12.52 10.26 -0.85
C ALA A 222 -13.63 10.91 -0.02
N ALA A 223 -13.78 10.44 1.22
CA ALA A 223 -14.79 10.90 2.15
C ALA A 223 -14.17 11.25 3.50
N SER A 224 -14.64 12.33 4.11
CA SER A 224 -14.28 12.76 5.46
C SER A 224 -15.44 13.54 6.09
N ALA A 225 -15.29 14.01 7.32
CA ALA A 225 -16.27 14.90 7.95
C ALA A 225 -16.52 16.20 7.15
N ALA A 226 -15.57 16.65 6.33
CA ALA A 226 -15.72 17.83 5.47
C ALA A 226 -16.54 17.59 4.20
N GLY A 227 -16.88 16.34 3.89
CA GLY A 227 -17.64 15.96 2.71
C GLY A 227 -16.96 14.88 1.88
N THR A 228 -17.51 14.69 0.68
CA THR A 228 -17.02 13.68 -0.28
C THR A 228 -16.51 14.36 -1.54
N ILE A 229 -15.40 13.88 -2.06
CA ILE A 229 -14.77 14.37 -3.28
C ILE A 229 -14.44 13.20 -4.22
N GLU A 230 -14.39 13.52 -5.49
CA GLU A 230 -13.85 12.64 -6.53
C GLU A 230 -12.56 13.26 -7.08
N VAL A 231 -11.51 12.48 -7.17
CA VAL A 231 -10.22 12.89 -7.72
C VAL A 231 -9.93 12.08 -8.98
N ILE A 232 -9.80 12.78 -10.10
CA ILE A 232 -9.69 12.19 -11.44
C ILE A 232 -8.31 12.49 -12.01
N PRO A 233 -7.49 11.46 -12.32
CA PRO A 233 -6.19 11.65 -12.97
C PRO A 233 -6.36 11.93 -14.47
N PRO A 234 -5.32 12.43 -15.16
CA PRO A 234 -5.28 12.43 -16.61
C PRO A 234 -5.33 11.00 -17.15
N ARG A 235 -5.78 10.84 -18.39
CA ARG A 235 -5.71 9.55 -19.09
C ARG A 235 -4.27 9.25 -19.46
N VAL A 236 -3.78 8.10 -19.02
CA VAL A 236 -2.41 7.65 -19.28
C VAL A 236 -2.41 6.22 -19.80
N GLU A 237 -1.38 5.88 -20.56
CA GLU A 237 -1.08 4.48 -20.85
C GLU A 237 -0.39 3.86 -19.64
N ALA A 238 -1.07 2.91 -19.00
CA ALA A 238 -0.53 2.20 -17.84
C ALA A 238 0.34 1.03 -18.31
N LEU A 239 1.62 1.06 -17.97
CA LEU A 239 2.56 -0.02 -18.27
C LEU A 239 2.55 -1.10 -17.20
N CYS A 240 2.53 -0.70 -15.91
CA CYS A 240 2.46 -1.63 -14.79
C CYS A 240 1.80 -0.98 -13.57
N PRO A 241 0.63 -1.48 -13.11
CA PRO A 241 -0.07 -0.91 -11.96
C PRO A 241 0.43 -1.43 -10.60
N ILE A 242 1.53 -2.22 -10.57
CA ILE A 242 2.08 -2.76 -9.32
C ILE A 242 2.65 -1.61 -8.49
N GLY A 243 2.28 -1.54 -7.22
CA GLY A 243 2.74 -0.49 -6.30
C GLY A 243 2.01 0.85 -6.44
N ALA A 244 1.11 1.02 -7.42
CA ALA A 244 0.36 2.27 -7.61
C ALA A 244 -0.53 2.63 -6.39
N GLY A 245 -1.16 1.63 -5.75
CA GLY A 245 -1.93 1.81 -4.52
C GLY A 245 -1.04 2.20 -3.33
N ASP A 246 0.10 1.53 -3.20
CA ASP A 246 1.08 1.81 -2.15
C ASP A 246 1.64 3.25 -2.29
N ALA A 247 1.91 3.66 -3.53
CA ALA A 247 2.38 5.00 -3.87
C ALA A 247 1.29 6.06 -3.60
N LEU A 248 0.02 5.75 -3.90
CA LEU A 248 -1.10 6.61 -3.56
C LEU A 248 -1.18 6.82 -2.04
N ALA A 249 -1.20 5.75 -1.26
CA ALA A 249 -1.30 5.80 0.19
C ALA A 249 -0.13 6.58 0.83
N ALA A 250 1.10 6.32 0.36
CA ALA A 250 2.29 7.02 0.82
C ALA A 250 2.23 8.53 0.54
N ALA A 251 1.82 8.93 -0.66
CA ALA A 251 1.73 10.34 -1.03
C ALA A 251 0.61 11.08 -0.29
N VAL A 252 -0.52 10.42 0.03
CA VAL A 252 -1.56 10.98 0.91
C VAL A 252 -0.97 11.28 2.28
N ALA A 253 -0.29 10.33 2.92
CA ALA A 253 0.33 10.52 4.22
C ALA A 253 1.41 11.61 4.18
N TRP A 254 2.25 11.64 3.14
CA TRP A 254 3.26 12.67 2.92
C TRP A 254 2.66 14.08 2.85
N ALA A 255 1.59 14.26 2.07
CA ALA A 255 0.95 15.56 1.91
C ALA A 255 0.30 16.04 3.23
N LEU A 256 -0.38 15.13 3.95
CA LEU A 256 -0.97 15.43 5.25
C LEU A 256 0.09 15.79 6.30
N THR A 257 1.24 15.12 6.32
CA THR A 257 2.39 15.44 7.19
C THR A 257 2.89 16.88 6.95
N ARG A 258 2.73 17.40 5.74
CA ARG A 258 3.09 18.78 5.35
C ARG A 258 1.96 19.79 5.59
N GLY A 259 0.88 19.40 6.26
CA GLY A 259 -0.25 20.27 6.56
C GLY A 259 -1.13 20.59 5.36
N LYS A 260 -1.03 19.83 4.27
CA LYS A 260 -1.91 20.00 3.12
C LYS A 260 -3.34 19.61 3.49
N PRO A 261 -4.36 20.30 2.97
CA PRO A 261 -5.76 19.92 3.20
C PRO A 261 -6.04 18.56 2.54
N PHE A 262 -7.02 17.82 3.09
CA PHE A 262 -7.30 16.45 2.70
C PHE A 262 -7.55 16.26 1.18
N ASN A 263 -8.28 17.18 0.56
CA ASN A 263 -8.52 17.16 -0.89
C ASN A 263 -7.23 17.27 -1.71
N GLU A 264 -6.28 18.12 -1.30
CA GLU A 264 -4.97 18.24 -1.94
C GLU A 264 -4.12 16.99 -1.66
N ALA A 265 -4.19 16.43 -0.46
CA ALA A 265 -3.48 15.20 -0.13
C ALA A 265 -3.96 14.01 -0.98
N VAL A 266 -5.27 13.86 -1.17
CA VAL A 266 -5.80 12.81 -2.07
C VAL A 266 -5.40 13.06 -3.52
N ARG A 267 -5.36 14.33 -3.95
CA ARG A 267 -4.87 14.69 -5.29
C ARG A 267 -3.42 14.25 -5.49
N TRP A 268 -2.52 14.49 -4.53
CA TRP A 268 -1.15 13.98 -4.54
C TRP A 268 -1.11 12.45 -4.58
N GLY A 269 -1.95 11.79 -3.80
CA GLY A 269 -2.07 10.33 -3.81
C GLY A 269 -2.42 9.79 -5.19
N VAL A 270 -3.50 10.30 -5.81
CA VAL A 270 -3.95 9.86 -7.13
C VAL A 270 -2.90 10.16 -8.20
N ALA A 271 -2.28 11.33 -8.16
CA ALA A 271 -1.21 11.70 -9.09
C ALA A 271 -0.01 10.75 -8.99
N THR A 272 0.44 10.44 -7.77
CA THR A 272 1.58 9.54 -7.54
C THR A 272 1.28 8.10 -7.96
N GLY A 273 0.08 7.59 -7.64
CA GLY A 273 -0.36 6.28 -8.10
C GLY A 273 -0.43 6.20 -9.62
N THR A 274 -0.95 7.24 -10.29
CA THR A 274 -1.01 7.32 -11.75
C THR A 274 0.37 7.41 -12.38
N ALA A 275 1.26 8.25 -11.84
CA ALA A 275 2.66 8.34 -12.30
C ALA A 275 3.39 7.00 -12.14
N THR A 276 3.16 6.28 -11.04
CA THR A 276 3.71 4.93 -10.81
C THR A 276 3.21 3.95 -11.86
N ALA A 277 1.93 3.96 -12.21
CA ALA A 277 1.36 3.04 -13.20
C ALA A 277 1.94 3.25 -14.62
N LYS A 278 2.50 4.42 -14.94
CA LYS A 278 3.20 4.70 -16.21
C LYS A 278 4.58 4.05 -16.29
N LEU A 279 5.14 3.61 -15.18
CA LEU A 279 6.49 3.06 -15.13
C LEU A 279 6.49 1.54 -15.40
N PRO A 280 7.55 1.01 -16.03
CA PRO A 280 7.67 -0.43 -16.24
C PRO A 280 8.05 -1.16 -14.95
N GLY A 281 7.61 -2.40 -14.81
CA GLY A 281 7.99 -3.30 -13.71
C GLY A 281 7.46 -2.83 -12.36
N ILE A 282 8.33 -2.82 -11.34
CA ILE A 282 8.01 -2.41 -9.96
C ILE A 282 8.58 -1.03 -9.59
N ASN A 283 8.86 -0.21 -10.59
CA ASN A 283 9.34 1.14 -10.35
C ASN A 283 8.23 2.00 -9.74
N LEU A 284 8.59 2.81 -8.77
CA LEU A 284 7.69 3.74 -8.10
C LEU A 284 8.03 5.16 -8.55
N ALA A 285 7.01 6.01 -8.71
CA ALA A 285 7.21 7.38 -9.13
C ALA A 285 7.95 8.18 -8.06
N ASN A 286 8.91 8.99 -8.49
CA ASN A 286 9.53 10.01 -7.66
C ASN A 286 8.69 11.30 -7.63
N PHE A 287 9.12 12.27 -6.82
CA PHE A 287 8.39 13.53 -6.64
C PHE A 287 8.14 14.26 -7.95
N ALA A 288 9.15 14.42 -8.81
CA ALA A 288 9.01 15.16 -10.08
C ALA A 288 7.99 14.50 -11.03
N GLN A 289 8.03 13.15 -11.13
CA GLN A 289 7.07 12.41 -11.94
C GLN A 289 5.63 12.51 -11.40
N ALA A 290 5.48 12.53 -10.08
CA ALA A 290 4.19 12.73 -9.44
C ALA A 290 3.67 14.17 -9.63
N GLU A 291 4.54 15.18 -9.56
CA GLU A 291 4.21 16.58 -9.72
C GLU A 291 3.71 16.90 -11.15
N GLU A 292 4.30 16.29 -12.18
CA GLU A 292 3.80 16.38 -13.55
C GLU A 292 2.35 15.93 -13.66
N VAL A 293 2.02 14.76 -13.10
CA VAL A 293 0.65 14.22 -13.13
C VAL A 293 -0.28 15.03 -12.22
N PHE A 294 0.23 15.53 -11.08
CA PHE A 294 -0.53 16.36 -10.16
C PHE A 294 -1.09 17.62 -10.85
N ALA A 295 -0.31 18.26 -11.73
CA ALA A 295 -0.75 19.46 -12.46
C ALA A 295 -2.04 19.21 -13.27
N GLU A 296 -2.22 18.01 -13.81
CA GLU A 296 -3.37 17.61 -14.64
C GLU A 296 -4.49 16.89 -13.86
N THR A 297 -4.23 16.50 -12.61
CA THR A 297 -5.23 15.79 -11.77
C THR A 297 -6.28 16.77 -11.25
N THR A 298 -7.55 16.45 -11.38
CA THR A 298 -8.68 17.31 -10.98
C THR A 298 -9.38 16.81 -9.72
N VAL A 299 -9.99 17.74 -8.98
CA VAL A 299 -10.76 17.45 -7.75
C VAL A 299 -12.15 18.04 -7.92
N ASN A 300 -13.19 17.22 -7.71
CA ASN A 300 -14.59 17.60 -7.80
C ASN A 300 -15.30 17.28 -6.47
N ALA A 301 -16.13 18.18 -5.98
CA ALA A 301 -17.07 17.88 -4.91
C ALA A 301 -18.19 16.96 -5.43
N VAL A 302 -18.66 16.00 -4.60
CA VAL A 302 -19.70 15.06 -4.98
C VAL A 302 -20.68 14.81 -3.83
#